data_4cfa2c73651132c49eed3fa0bf7ddc64
#
_entry.id   4cfa2c73651132c49eed3fa0bf7ddc64
#
_cell.length_a   1.000
_cell.length_b   1.000
_cell.length_c   1.000
_cell.angle_alpha   90.00
_cell.angle_beta   90.00
_cell.angle_gamma   90.00
#
_symmetry.space_group_name_H-M   'P 1'
#
loop_
_entity.id
_entity.type
_entity.pdbx_description
1 polymer ?
#
loop_
_entity_poly.entity_id
_entity_poly.type
_entity_poly.pdbx_seq_one_letter_code
_entity_poly.pdbx_strand_id
1 'polypeptide(L)'
;MWYVKKLDQLTSREFYDLLKLRIETFIVEQERIYQELDSQDLLALHIFHRDQAGEIDAYGRLFEQGEDLVFGRVLTSQAKRGQGLGGRLVEKILAEAQSSWPDRPIRIKAQDQVVALYEKYGFEKTGPSFILEGTPHVPMIYRKKNKP
;
A
#
# COMPACT_ATOMS: atom_id res chain seq x y z
N MET A 1 -2.65 4.83 15.96
CA MET A 1 -3.18 3.47 16.09
C MET A 1 -3.40 2.87 14.71
N TRP A 2 -3.08 1.61 14.55
CA TRP A 2 -3.21 0.90 13.28
C TRP A 2 -4.51 0.12 13.23
N TYR A 3 -5.11 0.07 12.04
CA TYR A 3 -6.34 -0.67 11.77
C TYR A 3 -6.16 -1.53 10.53
N VAL A 4 -6.74 -2.73 10.55
CA VAL A 4 -6.79 -3.65 9.41
C VAL A 4 -8.24 -4.09 9.25
N LYS A 5 -8.89 -3.67 8.18
CA LYS A 5 -10.33 -3.90 7.98
C LYS A 5 -10.65 -4.32 6.56
N LYS A 6 -11.59 -5.25 6.42
CA LYS A 6 -12.24 -5.52 5.14
C LYS A 6 -13.23 -4.39 4.84
N LEU A 7 -13.64 -4.28 3.59
CA LEU A 7 -14.57 -3.22 3.17
C LEU A 7 -15.85 -3.20 4.04
N ASP A 8 -16.43 -4.37 4.29
CA ASP A 8 -17.68 -4.48 5.08
C ASP A 8 -17.49 -4.18 6.57
N GLN A 9 -16.25 -4.11 7.04
CA GLN A 9 -15.92 -3.73 8.42
C GLN A 9 -15.65 -2.24 8.56
N LEU A 10 -15.46 -1.52 7.46
CA LEU A 10 -15.30 -0.08 7.48
C LEU A 10 -16.64 0.60 7.71
N THR A 11 -16.66 1.63 8.54
CA THR A 11 -17.82 2.51 8.58
C THR A 11 -17.85 3.35 7.30
N SER A 12 -19.01 3.91 6.95
CA SER A 12 -19.12 4.79 5.80
C SER A 12 -18.20 6.01 5.96
N ARG A 13 -18.04 6.54 7.16
CA ARG A 13 -17.14 7.66 7.44
C ARG A 13 -15.69 7.27 7.26
N GLU A 14 -15.28 6.08 7.74
CA GLU A 14 -13.93 5.58 7.52
C GLU A 14 -13.62 5.43 6.03
N PHE A 15 -14.55 4.85 5.28
CA PHE A 15 -14.38 4.71 3.85
C PHE A 15 -14.28 6.08 3.16
N TYR A 16 -15.11 7.03 3.54
CA TYR A 16 -15.05 8.39 3.02
C TYR A 16 -13.67 9.02 3.30
N ASP A 17 -13.20 8.93 4.53
CA ASP A 17 -11.94 9.57 4.94
C ASP A 17 -10.75 8.95 4.20
N LEU A 18 -10.67 7.62 4.09
CA LEU A 18 -9.57 6.98 3.37
C LEU A 18 -9.62 7.26 1.87
N LEU A 19 -10.81 7.26 1.28
CA LEU A 19 -10.96 7.52 -0.15
C LEU A 19 -10.60 8.97 -0.49
N LYS A 20 -11.01 9.90 0.34
CA LYS A 20 -10.64 11.31 0.18
C LYS A 20 -9.11 11.48 0.17
N LEU A 21 -8.42 10.86 1.12
CA LEU A 21 -6.96 10.91 1.20
C LEU A 21 -6.30 10.27 -0.03
N ARG A 22 -6.82 9.14 -0.50
CA ARG A 22 -6.34 8.45 -1.70
C ARG A 22 -6.47 9.35 -2.95
N ILE A 23 -7.62 9.95 -3.13
CA ILE A 23 -7.88 10.81 -4.29
C ILE A 23 -7.00 12.06 -4.23
N GLU A 24 -6.90 12.71 -3.07
CA GLU A 24 -6.02 13.87 -2.89
C GLU A 24 -4.57 13.55 -3.24
N THR A 25 -4.10 12.36 -2.86
CA THR A 25 -2.70 11.95 -3.07
C THR A 25 -2.44 11.51 -4.50
N PHE A 26 -3.24 10.59 -5.03
CA PHE A 26 -2.94 9.93 -6.30
C PHE A 26 -3.50 10.66 -7.52
N ILE A 27 -4.60 11.37 -7.36
CA ILE A 27 -5.25 12.07 -8.47
C ILE A 27 -4.89 13.55 -8.46
N VAL A 28 -5.17 14.24 -7.37
CA VAL A 28 -5.01 15.70 -7.32
C VAL A 28 -3.55 16.10 -7.22
N GLU A 29 -2.83 15.60 -6.21
CA GLU A 29 -1.43 15.95 -5.97
C GLU A 29 -0.50 15.51 -7.10
N GLN A 30 -0.71 14.30 -7.63
CA GLN A 30 0.13 13.73 -8.70
C GLN A 30 -0.35 14.10 -10.11
N GLU A 31 -1.45 14.81 -10.21
CA GLU A 31 -2.03 15.25 -11.51
C GLU A 31 -2.25 14.07 -12.46
N ARG A 32 -2.81 12.96 -11.95
CA ARG A 32 -3.07 11.75 -12.72
C ARG A 32 -4.56 11.60 -12.98
N ILE A 33 -4.88 11.08 -14.17
CA ILE A 33 -6.26 10.74 -14.52
C ILE A 33 -6.33 9.24 -14.73
N TYR A 34 -6.93 8.50 -13.76
CA TYR A 34 -7.13 7.07 -13.88
C TYR A 34 -8.23 6.62 -12.91
N GLN A 35 -8.66 5.36 -13.07
CA GLN A 35 -9.67 4.76 -12.19
C GLN A 35 -9.03 4.40 -10.86
N GLU A 36 -9.08 5.31 -9.90
CA GLU A 36 -8.41 5.13 -8.60
C GLU A 36 -9.14 4.11 -7.72
N LEU A 37 -10.47 4.19 -7.63
CA LEU A 37 -11.30 3.20 -6.95
C LEU A 37 -11.60 2.08 -7.95
N ASP A 38 -11.25 0.85 -7.60
CA ASP A 38 -11.41 -0.29 -8.51
C ASP A 38 -11.99 -1.52 -7.78
N SER A 39 -12.16 -2.62 -8.51
CA SER A 39 -12.76 -3.84 -7.95
C SER A 39 -11.90 -4.50 -6.87
N GLN A 40 -10.62 -4.23 -6.82
CA GLN A 40 -9.75 -4.77 -5.77
C GLN A 40 -10.11 -4.22 -4.39
N ASP A 41 -10.71 -3.04 -4.33
CA ASP A 41 -11.17 -2.45 -3.08
C ASP A 41 -12.25 -3.27 -2.38
N LEU A 42 -12.99 -4.06 -3.15
CA LEU A 42 -14.03 -4.95 -2.59
C LEU A 42 -13.44 -6.13 -1.83
N LEU A 43 -12.24 -6.60 -2.21
CA LEU A 43 -11.62 -7.82 -1.69
C LEU A 43 -10.44 -7.53 -0.75
N ALA A 44 -9.89 -6.33 -0.78
CA ALA A 44 -8.67 -6.00 -0.07
C ALA A 44 -8.86 -5.90 1.43
N LEU A 45 -7.76 -6.12 2.16
CA LEU A 45 -7.61 -5.61 3.52
C LEU A 45 -7.15 -4.16 3.40
N HIS A 46 -7.88 -3.26 4.04
CA HIS A 46 -7.56 -1.84 4.11
C HIS A 46 -6.80 -1.61 5.40
N ILE A 47 -5.53 -1.21 5.27
CA ILE A 47 -4.60 -1.04 6.38
C ILE A 47 -4.33 0.45 6.51
N PHE A 48 -4.63 1.02 7.66
CA PHE A 48 -4.48 2.46 7.83
C PHE A 48 -4.12 2.82 9.27
N HIS A 49 -3.59 4.01 9.42
CA HIS A 49 -3.20 4.58 10.70
C HIS A 49 -3.98 5.85 10.96
N ARG A 50 -4.44 6.02 12.20
CA ARG A 50 -5.02 7.28 12.67
C ARG A 50 -4.06 7.95 13.65
N ASP A 51 -3.89 9.23 13.51
CA ASP A 51 -3.12 10.03 14.46
C ASP A 51 -3.92 10.32 15.75
N GLN A 52 -3.34 11.08 16.64
CA GLN A 52 -4.00 11.42 17.93
C GLN A 52 -5.28 12.22 17.74
N ALA A 53 -5.39 13.00 16.67
CA ALA A 53 -6.60 13.75 16.34
C ALA A 53 -7.66 12.90 15.65
N GLY A 54 -7.37 11.61 15.38
CA GLY A 54 -8.29 10.72 14.69
C GLY A 54 -8.25 10.83 13.17
N GLU A 55 -7.31 11.59 12.61
CA GLU A 55 -7.15 11.73 11.16
C GLU A 55 -6.39 10.54 10.60
N ILE A 56 -6.80 10.06 9.42
CA ILE A 56 -6.06 9.01 8.72
C ILE A 56 -4.83 9.65 8.07
N ASP A 57 -3.63 9.18 8.42
CA ASP A 57 -2.37 9.73 7.96
C ASP A 57 -1.49 8.73 7.20
N ALA A 58 -1.86 7.46 7.14
CA ALA A 58 -1.21 6.44 6.34
C ALA A 58 -2.23 5.41 5.88
N TYR A 59 -2.04 4.86 4.68
CA TYR A 59 -2.95 3.88 4.12
C TYR A 59 -2.24 2.98 3.11
N GLY A 60 -2.67 1.72 3.04
CA GLY A 60 -2.32 0.78 1.99
C GLY A 60 -3.38 -0.30 1.90
N ARG A 61 -3.48 -0.96 0.75
CA ARG A 61 -4.39 -2.10 0.59
C ARG A 61 -3.62 -3.35 0.21
N LEU A 62 -4.02 -4.49 0.77
CA LEU A 62 -3.38 -5.79 0.59
C LEU A 62 -4.44 -6.79 0.13
N PHE A 63 -4.17 -7.52 -0.95
CA PHE A 63 -5.13 -8.48 -1.49
C PHE A 63 -4.42 -9.65 -2.16
N GLU A 64 -5.16 -10.74 -2.34
CA GLU A 64 -4.69 -11.92 -3.08
C GLU A 64 -4.87 -11.72 -4.58
N GLN A 65 -3.86 -12.13 -5.36
CA GLN A 65 -3.95 -12.17 -6.80
C GLN A 65 -3.29 -13.46 -7.31
N GLY A 66 -4.10 -14.46 -7.64
CA GLY A 66 -3.60 -15.79 -7.95
C GLY A 66 -2.89 -16.40 -6.74
N GLU A 67 -1.66 -16.85 -6.92
CA GLU A 67 -0.85 -17.41 -5.83
C GLU A 67 -0.04 -16.37 -5.08
N ASP A 68 -0.05 -15.13 -5.55
CA ASP A 68 0.70 -14.03 -4.96
C ASP A 68 -0.19 -13.17 -4.08
N LEU A 69 0.45 -12.38 -3.23
CA LEU A 69 -0.16 -11.23 -2.58
C LEU A 69 0.28 -9.98 -3.31
N VAL A 70 -0.58 -8.98 -3.32
CA VAL A 70 -0.28 -7.67 -3.91
C VAL A 70 -0.68 -6.61 -2.90
N PHE A 71 0.14 -5.60 -2.72
CA PHE A 71 -0.31 -4.40 -2.05
C PHE A 71 -0.02 -3.17 -2.91
N GLY A 72 -0.80 -2.14 -2.66
CA GLY A 72 -0.68 -0.88 -3.40
C GLY A 72 -1.49 0.21 -2.73
N ARG A 73 -1.66 1.31 -3.44
CA ARG A 73 -2.30 2.53 -2.92
C ARG A 73 -1.64 3.00 -1.62
N VAL A 74 -0.33 2.74 -1.49
CA VAL A 74 0.46 3.11 -0.31
C VAL A 74 0.68 4.61 -0.31
N LEU A 75 0.29 5.24 0.79
CA LEU A 75 0.46 6.69 0.94
C LEU A 75 0.65 7.07 2.40
N THR A 76 1.26 8.22 2.59
CA THR A 76 1.23 8.96 3.85
C THR A 76 0.70 10.35 3.55
N SER A 77 0.00 10.97 4.51
CA SER A 77 -0.49 12.33 4.33
C SER A 77 0.69 13.30 4.17
N GLN A 78 0.49 14.36 3.40
CA GLN A 78 1.55 15.32 3.11
C GLN A 78 2.17 15.89 4.40
N ALA A 79 1.33 16.18 5.39
CA ALA A 79 1.78 16.76 6.67
C ALA A 79 2.66 15.81 7.49
N LYS A 80 2.60 14.50 7.22
CA LYS A 80 3.31 13.48 8.00
C LYS A 80 4.50 12.86 7.26
N ARG A 81 4.80 13.31 6.05
CA ARG A 81 5.94 12.80 5.28
C ARG A 81 7.26 13.19 5.93
N GLY A 82 8.27 12.32 5.77
CA GLY A 82 9.59 12.55 6.34
C GLY A 82 9.73 12.16 7.80
N GLN A 83 8.71 11.52 8.40
CA GLN A 83 8.71 11.14 9.81
C GLN A 83 8.79 9.62 10.03
N GLY A 84 9.08 8.85 8.97
CA GLY A 84 9.19 7.40 9.06
C GLY A 84 7.87 6.65 9.06
N LEU A 85 6.75 7.34 8.86
CA LEU A 85 5.43 6.70 8.87
C LEU A 85 5.25 5.72 7.72
N GLY A 86 5.79 6.04 6.54
CA GLY A 86 5.76 5.15 5.37
C GLY A 86 6.44 3.81 5.65
N GLY A 87 7.60 3.83 6.32
CA GLY A 87 8.28 2.60 6.73
C GLY A 87 7.47 1.78 7.70
N ARG A 88 6.85 2.41 8.69
CA ARG A 88 5.97 1.72 9.64
C ARG A 88 4.75 1.10 8.96
N LEU A 89 4.22 1.77 7.94
CA LEU A 89 3.12 1.23 7.13
C LEU A 89 3.56 -0.03 6.40
N VAL A 90 4.72 -0.01 5.74
CA VAL A 90 5.26 -1.20 5.05
C VAL A 90 5.45 -2.34 6.03
N GLU A 91 6.02 -2.08 7.20
CA GLU A 91 6.19 -3.10 8.25
C GLU A 91 4.84 -3.68 8.67
N LYS A 92 3.82 -2.85 8.82
CA LYS A 92 2.48 -3.31 9.20
C LYS A 92 1.85 -4.19 8.12
N ILE A 93 2.00 -3.79 6.84
CA ILE A 93 1.50 -4.58 5.71
C ILE A 93 2.20 -5.95 5.66
N LEU A 94 3.52 -5.97 5.81
CA LEU A 94 4.28 -7.22 5.80
C LEU A 94 3.91 -8.12 6.97
N ALA A 95 3.71 -7.56 8.16
CA ALA A 95 3.28 -8.32 9.33
C ALA A 95 1.90 -8.94 9.11
N GLU A 96 0.98 -8.19 8.53
CA GLU A 96 -0.36 -8.70 8.22
C GLU A 96 -0.33 -9.79 7.15
N ALA A 97 0.48 -9.61 6.11
CA ALA A 97 0.66 -10.63 5.07
C ALA A 97 1.21 -11.93 5.67
N GLN A 98 2.21 -11.83 6.54
CA GLN A 98 2.80 -12.99 7.20
C GLN A 98 1.80 -13.70 8.11
N SER A 99 0.99 -12.94 8.83
CA SER A 99 -0.02 -13.47 9.76
C SER A 99 -1.16 -14.17 9.03
N SER A 100 -1.68 -13.54 7.97
CA SER A 100 -2.88 -14.02 7.26
C SER A 100 -2.56 -15.01 6.15
N TRP A 101 -1.41 -14.88 5.50
CA TRP A 101 -1.00 -15.72 4.36
C TRP A 101 0.49 -16.06 4.48
N PRO A 102 0.90 -16.91 5.43
CA PRO A 102 2.32 -17.24 5.61
C PRO A 102 2.91 -17.84 4.33
N ASP A 103 4.16 -17.47 4.05
CA ASP A 103 4.98 -18.00 2.96
C ASP A 103 4.53 -17.65 1.54
N ARG A 104 3.57 -16.77 1.36
CA ARG A 104 3.17 -16.32 0.02
C ARG A 104 4.06 -15.15 -0.44
N PRO A 105 4.53 -15.17 -1.69
CA PRO A 105 5.28 -14.04 -2.22
C PRO A 105 4.40 -12.82 -2.37
N ILE A 106 5.00 -11.64 -2.26
CA ILE A 106 4.30 -10.37 -2.38
C ILE A 106 4.86 -9.65 -3.60
N ARG A 107 3.99 -9.30 -4.55
CA ARG A 107 4.37 -8.54 -5.74
C ARG A 107 3.81 -7.13 -5.66
N ILE A 108 4.62 -6.16 -6.06
CA ILE A 108 4.22 -4.76 -6.10
C ILE A 108 4.71 -4.10 -7.38
N LYS A 109 4.09 -2.96 -7.70
CA LYS A 109 4.52 -2.04 -8.74
C LYS A 109 4.84 -0.73 -8.04
N ALA A 110 6.13 -0.52 -7.75
CA ALA A 110 6.57 0.62 -6.95
C ALA A 110 6.86 1.82 -7.84
N GLN A 111 6.33 2.99 -7.49
CA GLN A 111 6.75 4.22 -8.15
C GLN A 111 8.28 4.38 -7.97
N ASP A 112 8.97 4.91 -8.98
CA ASP A 112 10.43 4.96 -9.00
C ASP A 112 11.02 5.60 -7.73
N GLN A 113 10.36 6.64 -7.21
CA GLN A 113 10.88 7.38 -6.05
C GLN A 113 10.82 6.61 -4.73
N VAL A 114 10.07 5.49 -4.65
CA VAL A 114 9.94 4.69 -3.42
C VAL A 114 10.62 3.32 -3.52
N VAL A 115 11.30 3.03 -4.62
CA VAL A 115 11.99 1.75 -4.82
C VAL A 115 12.99 1.48 -3.69
N ALA A 116 13.79 2.49 -3.32
CA ALA A 116 14.80 2.33 -2.28
C ALA A 116 14.17 1.96 -0.92
N LEU A 117 13.00 2.50 -0.60
CA LEU A 117 12.28 2.14 0.62
C LEU A 117 11.93 0.66 0.62
N TYR A 118 11.39 0.14 -0.49
CA TYR A 118 11.00 -1.26 -0.57
C TYR A 118 12.21 -2.19 -0.58
N GLU A 119 13.30 -1.80 -1.24
CA GLU A 119 14.55 -2.59 -1.20
C GLU A 119 15.07 -2.74 0.24
N LYS A 120 14.91 -1.72 1.05
CA LYS A 120 15.29 -1.76 2.47
C LYS A 120 14.53 -2.86 3.24
N TYR A 121 13.30 -3.16 2.83
CA TYR A 121 12.47 -4.18 3.46
C TYR A 121 12.57 -5.56 2.79
N GLY A 122 13.49 -5.73 1.86
CA GLY A 122 13.77 -7.03 1.25
C GLY A 122 13.11 -7.27 -0.10
N PHE A 123 12.49 -6.25 -0.69
CA PHE A 123 11.96 -6.36 -2.03
C PHE A 123 13.08 -6.29 -3.06
N GLU A 124 12.95 -7.05 -4.13
CA GLU A 124 13.89 -7.09 -5.25
C GLU A 124 13.19 -6.73 -6.55
N LYS A 125 13.88 -5.96 -7.40
CA LYS A 125 13.36 -5.63 -8.74
C LYS A 125 13.28 -6.89 -9.58
N THR A 126 12.19 -7.03 -10.34
CA THR A 126 11.99 -8.18 -11.24
C THR A 126 12.00 -7.79 -12.71
N GLY A 127 12.13 -6.52 -13.03
CA GLY A 127 12.14 -6.03 -14.40
C GLY A 127 12.47 -4.54 -14.48
N PRO A 128 12.53 -4.00 -15.69
CA PRO A 128 12.82 -2.58 -15.89
C PRO A 128 11.62 -1.70 -15.51
N SER A 129 11.90 -0.41 -15.35
CA SER A 129 10.85 0.59 -15.15
C SER A 129 9.90 0.63 -16.34
N PHE A 130 8.62 0.85 -16.08
CA PHE A 130 7.58 0.97 -17.09
C PHE A 130 6.60 2.08 -16.68
N ILE A 131 5.84 2.58 -17.64
CA ILE A 131 4.85 3.61 -17.39
C ILE A 131 3.52 2.95 -17.03
N LEU A 132 2.99 3.26 -15.84
CA LEU A 132 1.69 2.82 -15.37
C LEU A 132 0.88 4.05 -14.99
N GLU A 133 -0.25 4.25 -15.66
CA GLU A 133 -1.13 5.41 -15.44
C GLU A 133 -0.35 6.74 -15.46
N GLY A 134 0.54 6.87 -16.45
CA GLY A 134 1.34 8.07 -16.67
C GLY A 134 2.53 8.26 -15.74
N THR A 135 2.84 7.29 -14.88
CA THR A 135 3.90 7.42 -13.88
C THR A 135 4.88 6.23 -13.99
N PRO A 136 6.21 6.49 -13.90
CA PRO A 136 7.19 5.39 -13.91
C PRO A 136 7.08 4.50 -12.68
N HIS A 137 7.04 3.19 -12.91
CA HIS A 137 6.96 2.17 -11.87
C HIS A 137 7.98 1.07 -12.13
N VAL A 138 8.40 0.39 -11.07
CA VAL A 138 9.30 -0.76 -11.12
C VAL A 138 8.58 -1.97 -10.53
N PRO A 139 8.52 -3.12 -11.23
CA PRO A 139 7.96 -4.34 -10.64
C PRO A 139 8.95 -4.90 -9.61
N MET A 140 8.44 -5.29 -8.45
CA MET A 140 9.26 -5.82 -7.36
C MET A 140 8.57 -7.01 -6.72
N ILE A 141 9.36 -7.88 -6.09
CA ILE A 141 8.87 -9.03 -5.37
C ILE A 141 9.54 -9.15 -4.00
N TYR A 142 8.78 -9.60 -3.02
CA TYR A 142 9.27 -10.02 -1.72
C TYR A 142 9.00 -11.52 -1.55
N ARG A 143 10.04 -12.28 -1.23
CA ARG A 143 9.92 -13.69 -0.88
C ARG A 143 10.50 -13.90 0.51
N LYS A 144 9.75 -14.58 1.38
CA LYS A 144 10.31 -14.97 2.66
C LYS A 144 11.50 -15.90 2.42
N LYS A 145 12.67 -15.53 2.96
CA LYS A 145 13.85 -16.40 2.86
C LYS A 145 13.66 -17.62 3.74
N ASN A 146 13.79 -18.81 3.14
CA ASN A 146 13.86 -20.02 3.93
C ASN A 146 15.15 -19.98 4.76
N LYS A 147 15.03 -20.15 6.07
CA LYS A 147 16.20 -20.31 6.90
C LYS A 147 16.80 -21.70 6.62
N PRO A 148 18.14 -21.77 6.43
CA PRO A 148 18.79 -23.08 6.28
C PRO A 148 18.59 -23.96 7.51
#